data_006d93603c028c9d26a450935f16e8c6
#
_entry.id   006d93603c028c9d26a450935f16e8c6
#
_cell.length_a   1.000
_cell.length_b   1.000
_cell.length_c   1.000
_cell.angle_alpha   90.00
_cell.angle_beta   90.00
_cell.angle_gamma   90.00
#
_symmetry.space_group_name_H-M   'P 1'
#
loop_
_entity.id
_entity.type
_entity.pdbx_description
1 polymer ?
#
loop_
_entity_poly.entity_id
_entity_poly.type
_entity_poly.pdbx_seq_one_letter_code
_entity_poly.pdbx_strand_id
1 'polypeptide(L)'
;NKESNISINYQTIRDYIKENNINANTTVDVANIISKIRSKSLPNPNIINNVGSFFKNPIVDIDSINFTNHSKEELIIWNYDQFHVKVGAARLIELIKNKISIHKNVSLFENHSLVLITNGQATQEDVLNYASEIQDLVYETFNIKLAIEPNIIF
;
A
#
# COMPACT_ATOMS: atom_id res chain seq x y z
N ASN A 1 6.45 25.38 29.91
CA ASN A 1 6.82 24.13 29.22
C ASN A 1 5.79 23.07 29.58
N LYS A 2 4.78 22.88 28.74
CA LYS A 2 3.93 21.70 28.81
C LYS A 2 4.70 20.56 28.10
N GLU A 3 5.23 19.61 28.85
CA GLU A 3 5.59 18.32 28.31
C GLU A 3 4.30 17.67 27.77
N SER A 4 4.10 17.75 26.48
CA SER A 4 3.02 17.03 25.83
C SER A 4 3.41 15.56 25.80
N ASN A 5 2.74 14.73 26.61
CA ASN A 5 2.84 13.28 26.50
C ASN A 5 2.36 12.88 25.09
N ILE A 6 3.32 12.63 24.20
CA ILE A 6 3.06 12.21 22.83
C ILE A 6 2.66 10.74 22.89
N SER A 7 1.39 10.44 22.63
CA SER A 7 0.92 9.07 22.50
C SER A 7 1.23 8.56 21.09
N ILE A 8 2.25 7.70 20.97
CA ILE A 8 2.61 7.05 19.71
C ILE A 8 1.86 5.72 19.65
N ASN A 9 0.72 5.70 18.94
CA ASN A 9 -0.13 4.52 18.85
C ASN A 9 0.26 3.57 17.70
N TYR A 10 1.11 4.01 16.77
CA TYR A 10 1.53 3.22 15.61
C TYR A 10 2.73 2.33 15.96
N GLN A 11 2.55 1.01 15.85
CA GLN A 11 3.58 0.02 16.17
C GLN A 11 4.87 0.25 15.37
N THR A 12 4.76 0.50 14.07
CA THR A 12 5.91 0.77 13.18
C THR A 12 6.78 1.93 13.66
N ILE A 13 6.19 2.98 14.23
CA ILE A 13 6.95 4.13 14.76
C ILE A 13 7.66 3.72 16.05
N ARG A 14 7.00 2.96 16.93
CA ARG A 14 7.60 2.45 18.17
C ARG A 14 8.77 1.53 17.90
N ASP A 15 8.62 0.62 16.94
CA ASP A 15 9.67 -0.31 16.56
C ASP A 15 10.88 0.45 15.98
N TYR A 16 10.62 1.43 15.10
CA TYR A 16 11.68 2.27 14.54
C TYR A 16 12.45 3.07 15.62
N ILE A 17 11.74 3.64 16.60
CA ILE A 17 12.33 4.35 17.74
C ILE A 17 13.21 3.41 18.55
N LYS A 18 12.73 2.21 18.85
CA LYS A 18 13.44 1.20 19.63
C LYS A 18 14.69 0.68 18.90
N GLU A 19 14.55 0.33 17.62
CA GLU A 19 15.65 -0.21 16.81
C GLU A 19 16.78 0.79 16.59
N ASN A 20 16.45 2.08 16.48
CA ASN A 20 17.42 3.14 16.22
C ASN A 20 17.86 3.91 17.50
N ASN A 21 17.42 3.50 18.69
CA ASN A 21 17.70 4.15 19.97
C ASN A 21 17.43 5.67 19.95
N ILE A 22 16.30 6.08 19.36
CA ILE A 22 15.92 7.50 19.19
C ILE A 22 15.07 7.96 20.37
N ASN A 23 15.37 9.12 20.93
CA ASN A 23 14.47 9.81 21.86
C ASN A 23 13.52 10.72 21.08
N ALA A 24 12.23 10.38 21.09
CA ALA A 24 11.17 11.17 20.43
C ALA A 24 10.37 11.93 21.50
N ASN A 25 10.82 13.12 21.87
CA ASN A 25 10.25 13.92 22.96
C ASN A 25 9.33 15.04 22.46
N THR A 26 9.39 15.36 21.16
CA THR A 26 8.61 16.43 20.55
C THR A 26 7.80 15.92 19.36
N THR A 27 6.74 16.67 19.00
CA THR A 27 5.96 16.39 17.77
C THR A 27 6.84 16.48 16.52
N VAL A 28 7.87 17.33 16.54
CA VAL A 28 8.84 17.46 15.45
C VAL A 28 9.67 16.20 15.31
N ASP A 29 10.11 15.59 16.42
CA ASP A 29 10.86 14.32 16.41
C ASP A 29 10.00 13.21 15.76
N VAL A 30 8.74 13.12 16.16
CA VAL A 30 7.80 12.14 15.59
C VAL A 30 7.57 12.40 14.10
N ALA A 31 7.39 13.64 13.67
CA ALA A 31 7.23 14.00 12.26
C ALA A 31 8.48 13.61 11.44
N ASN A 32 9.68 13.85 11.97
CA ASN A 32 10.94 13.49 11.33
C ASN A 32 11.09 11.96 11.23
N ILE A 33 10.68 11.22 12.25
CA ILE A 33 10.69 9.74 12.24
C ILE A 33 9.72 9.23 11.18
N ILE A 34 8.49 9.74 11.13
CA ILE A 34 7.50 9.38 10.11
C ILE A 34 8.05 9.66 8.71
N SER A 35 8.66 10.83 8.51
CA SER A 35 9.27 11.20 7.23
C SER A 35 10.38 10.21 6.83
N LYS A 36 11.24 9.82 7.77
CA LYS A 36 12.31 8.83 7.52
C LYS A 36 11.76 7.43 7.21
N ILE A 37 10.72 6.98 7.94
CA ILE A 37 10.07 5.69 7.65
C ILE A 37 9.45 5.73 6.24
N ARG A 38 8.71 6.79 5.91
CA ARG A 38 8.08 6.95 4.60
C ARG A 38 9.09 7.04 3.46
N SER A 39 10.20 7.74 3.64
CA SER A 39 11.25 7.84 2.60
C SER A 39 11.95 6.51 2.30
N LYS A 40 11.93 5.56 3.24
CA LYS A 40 12.43 4.19 3.00
C LYS A 40 11.41 3.32 2.25
N SER A 41 10.11 3.57 2.46
CA SER A 41 9.03 2.75 1.94
C SER A 41 8.44 3.29 0.63
N LEU A 42 8.57 4.59 0.35
CA LEU A 42 7.97 5.24 -0.82
C LEU A 42 9.06 5.81 -1.73
N PRO A 43 8.90 5.72 -3.06
CA PRO A 43 9.85 6.31 -3.99
C PRO A 43 9.74 7.85 -3.95
N ASN A 44 10.89 8.52 -4.04
CA ASN A 44 10.92 9.97 -4.19
C ASN A 44 10.38 10.35 -5.60
N PRO A 45 9.26 11.10 -5.70
CA PRO A 45 8.63 11.41 -6.99
C PRO A 45 9.51 12.31 -7.89
N ASN A 46 10.51 13.00 -7.34
CA ASN A 46 11.48 13.77 -8.10
C ASN A 46 12.54 12.88 -8.79
N ILE A 47 12.63 11.60 -8.42
CA ILE A 47 13.63 10.66 -8.94
C ILE A 47 12.95 9.53 -9.72
N ILE A 48 11.83 9.02 -9.20
CA ILE A 48 11.08 7.89 -9.76
C ILE A 48 9.64 8.36 -9.98
N ASN A 49 9.20 8.38 -11.22
CA ASN A 49 7.86 8.80 -11.57
C ASN A 49 6.82 7.87 -10.93
N ASN A 50 5.97 8.42 -10.10
CA ASN A 50 4.88 7.72 -9.42
C ASN A 50 3.81 8.71 -8.95
N VAL A 51 2.66 8.19 -8.53
CA VAL A 51 1.53 8.96 -7.99
C VAL A 51 1.17 8.54 -6.56
N GLY A 52 2.09 7.85 -5.88
CA GLY A 52 1.84 7.26 -4.57
C GLY A 52 1.04 5.98 -4.64
N SER A 53 0.24 5.69 -3.62
CA SER A 53 -0.62 4.51 -3.60
C SER A 53 -1.64 4.55 -4.74
N PHE A 54 -1.64 3.52 -5.60
CA PHE A 54 -2.47 3.48 -6.80
C PHE A 54 -3.86 2.87 -6.55
N PHE A 55 -4.01 2.01 -5.55
CA PHE A 55 -5.27 1.37 -5.21
C PHE A 55 -5.71 1.70 -3.79
N LYS A 56 -7.02 1.85 -3.60
CA LYS A 56 -7.65 1.97 -2.28
C LYS A 56 -7.68 0.61 -1.59
N ASN A 57 -7.59 0.63 -0.26
CA ASN A 57 -7.88 -0.56 0.55
C ASN A 57 -9.39 -0.87 0.43
N PRO A 58 -9.80 -2.01 -0.13
CA PRO A 58 -11.21 -2.34 -0.34
C PRO A 58 -11.93 -2.61 0.98
N ILE A 59 -13.22 -2.28 1.01
CA ILE A 59 -14.16 -2.65 2.07
C ILE A 59 -15.12 -3.64 1.45
N VAL A 60 -15.18 -4.85 2.02
CA VAL A 60 -15.94 -5.98 1.47
C VAL A 60 -16.60 -6.78 2.58
N ASP A 61 -17.66 -7.52 2.24
CA ASP A 61 -18.20 -8.56 3.10
C ASP A 61 -17.15 -9.67 3.27
N ILE A 62 -16.88 -10.07 4.51
CA ILE A 62 -15.87 -11.10 4.80
C ILE A 62 -16.22 -12.44 4.17
N ASP A 63 -17.51 -12.78 4.11
CA ASP A 63 -17.98 -14.03 3.54
C ASP A 63 -17.88 -14.06 1.99
N SER A 64 -17.70 -12.90 1.36
CA SER A 64 -17.47 -12.80 -0.08
C SER A 64 -16.03 -13.08 -0.51
N ILE A 65 -15.08 -13.12 0.44
CA ILE A 65 -13.66 -13.30 0.13
C ILE A 65 -13.38 -14.78 -0.20
N ASN A 66 -12.69 -15.01 -1.30
CA ASN A 66 -12.22 -16.34 -1.67
C ASN A 66 -10.90 -16.67 -0.95
N PHE A 67 -10.94 -17.66 -0.07
CA PHE A 67 -9.78 -18.16 0.68
C PHE A 67 -9.23 -19.50 0.15
N THR A 68 -9.56 -19.89 -1.09
CA THR A 68 -9.15 -21.19 -1.64
C THR A 68 -7.63 -21.32 -1.79
N ASN A 69 -6.97 -20.26 -2.25
CA ASN A 69 -5.53 -20.27 -2.54
C ASN A 69 -4.68 -19.63 -1.44
N HIS A 70 -5.30 -18.83 -0.58
CA HIS A 70 -4.64 -18.11 0.51
C HIS A 70 -5.53 -18.10 1.74
N SER A 71 -4.94 -18.37 2.90
CA SER A 71 -5.66 -18.36 4.16
C SER A 71 -5.97 -16.93 4.64
N LYS A 72 -6.92 -16.81 5.55
CA LYS A 72 -7.30 -15.52 6.13
C LYS A 72 -6.11 -14.85 6.84
N GLU A 73 -5.25 -15.64 7.47
CA GLU A 73 -4.08 -15.19 8.22
C GLU A 73 -3.00 -14.59 7.32
N GLU A 74 -2.99 -14.93 6.02
CA GLU A 74 -2.08 -14.33 5.06
C GLU A 74 -2.50 -12.92 4.65
N LEU A 75 -3.76 -12.54 4.85
CA LEU A 75 -4.29 -11.22 4.51
C LEU A 75 -4.14 -10.26 5.70
N ILE A 76 -4.06 -8.97 5.39
CA ILE A 76 -4.17 -7.91 6.40
C ILE A 76 -5.62 -7.43 6.40
N ILE A 77 -6.34 -7.71 7.48
CA ILE A 77 -7.78 -7.45 7.59
C ILE A 77 -8.04 -6.63 8.85
N TRP A 78 -8.81 -5.55 8.72
CA TRP A 78 -9.30 -4.73 9.83
C TRP A 78 -10.83 -4.75 9.86
N ASN A 79 -11.44 -4.86 11.03
CA ASN A 79 -12.87 -4.70 11.18
C ASN A 79 -13.28 -3.29 10.76
N TYR A 80 -14.33 -3.20 9.94
CA TYR A 80 -14.87 -1.92 9.48
C TYR A 80 -16.23 -1.63 10.11
N ASP A 81 -17.17 -2.55 9.99
CA ASP A 81 -18.48 -2.54 10.66
C ASP A 81 -18.93 -3.96 11.01
N GLN A 82 -20.23 -4.15 11.27
CA GLN A 82 -20.78 -5.45 11.70
C GLN A 82 -20.66 -6.53 10.59
N PHE A 83 -20.68 -6.13 9.31
CA PHE A 83 -20.73 -7.06 8.16
C PHE A 83 -19.50 -6.95 7.26
N HIS A 84 -18.75 -5.84 7.33
CA HIS A 84 -17.68 -5.56 6.42
C HIS A 84 -16.32 -5.50 7.11
N VAL A 85 -15.33 -5.85 6.33
CA VAL A 85 -13.92 -5.73 6.70
C VAL A 85 -13.20 -4.85 5.67
N LYS A 86 -12.20 -4.13 6.15
CA LYS A 86 -11.24 -3.43 5.28
C LYS A 86 -10.04 -4.33 5.06
N VAL A 87 -9.66 -4.54 3.80
CA VAL A 87 -8.55 -5.43 3.44
C VAL A 87 -7.36 -4.61 2.92
N GLY A 88 -6.16 -5.00 3.31
CA GLY A 88 -4.91 -4.36 2.88
C GLY A 88 -4.59 -4.68 1.42
N ALA A 89 -4.85 -3.73 0.50
CA ALA A 89 -4.62 -3.91 -0.93
C ALA A 89 -3.15 -4.20 -1.27
N ALA A 90 -2.19 -3.59 -0.55
CA ALA A 90 -0.76 -3.89 -0.72
C ALA A 90 -0.47 -5.38 -0.53
N ARG A 91 -1.08 -5.99 0.48
CA ARG A 91 -0.88 -7.41 0.77
C ARG A 91 -1.51 -8.32 -0.26
N LEU A 92 -2.71 -7.97 -0.76
CA LEU A 92 -3.34 -8.72 -1.85
C LEU A 92 -2.44 -8.73 -3.09
N ILE A 93 -1.91 -7.58 -3.50
CA ILE A 93 -1.02 -7.44 -4.64
C ILE A 93 0.30 -8.20 -4.42
N GLU A 94 0.86 -8.15 -3.21
CA GLU A 94 2.08 -8.89 -2.88
C GLU A 94 1.92 -10.40 -3.06
N LEU A 95 0.77 -10.95 -2.68
CA LEU A 95 0.47 -12.38 -2.80
C LEU A 95 0.34 -12.84 -4.25
N ILE A 96 -0.06 -11.94 -5.16
CA ILE A 96 -0.23 -12.27 -6.59
C ILE A 96 0.91 -11.75 -7.48
N LYS A 97 1.89 -11.04 -6.94
CA LYS A 97 2.91 -10.31 -7.73
C LYS A 97 3.67 -11.20 -8.73
N ASN A 98 3.85 -12.48 -8.40
CA ASN A 98 4.54 -13.44 -9.28
C ASN A 98 3.71 -13.85 -10.51
N LYS A 99 2.42 -13.52 -10.54
CA LYS A 99 1.51 -13.77 -11.67
C LYS A 99 1.40 -12.57 -12.60
N ILE A 100 1.85 -11.38 -12.16
CA ILE A 100 1.79 -10.15 -12.96
C ILE A 100 2.80 -10.26 -14.10
N SER A 101 2.38 -9.95 -15.31
CA SER A 101 3.23 -9.93 -16.49
C SER A 101 4.31 -8.84 -16.40
N ILE A 102 5.42 -9.05 -17.10
CA ILE A 102 6.46 -8.03 -17.20
C ILE A 102 6.04 -6.97 -18.21
N HIS A 103 5.85 -5.74 -17.77
CA HIS A 103 5.60 -4.59 -18.63
C HIS A 103 6.88 -3.77 -18.84
N LYS A 104 7.04 -3.23 -20.04
CA LYS A 104 8.28 -2.49 -20.42
C LYS A 104 8.45 -1.17 -19.65
N ASN A 105 7.35 -0.45 -19.43
CA ASN A 105 7.36 0.93 -18.97
C ASN A 105 6.80 1.14 -17.58
N VAL A 106 6.11 0.13 -17.01
CA VAL A 106 5.41 0.19 -15.72
C VAL A 106 5.78 -1.01 -14.88
N SER A 107 5.94 -0.82 -13.58
CA SER A 107 6.16 -1.91 -12.62
C SER A 107 5.67 -1.53 -11.22
N LEU A 108 5.60 -2.52 -10.33
CA LEU A 108 5.43 -2.26 -8.89
C LEU A 108 6.75 -1.73 -8.31
N PHE A 109 6.64 -0.79 -7.36
CA PHE A 109 7.78 -0.39 -6.56
C PHE A 109 8.18 -1.51 -5.59
N GLU A 110 9.48 -1.84 -5.56
CA GLU A 110 10.01 -2.98 -4.79
C GLU A 110 9.61 -2.95 -3.31
N ASN A 111 9.69 -1.77 -2.68
CA ASN A 111 9.44 -1.62 -1.25
C ASN A 111 7.97 -1.36 -0.89
N HIS A 112 7.06 -1.23 -1.87
CA HIS A 112 5.64 -0.97 -1.61
C HIS A 112 4.74 -1.37 -2.78
N SER A 113 4.05 -2.50 -2.67
CA SER A 113 3.23 -3.09 -3.73
C SER A 113 2.00 -2.26 -4.17
N LEU A 114 1.62 -1.19 -3.45
CA LEU A 114 0.58 -0.26 -3.90
C LEU A 114 1.10 0.83 -4.84
N VAL A 115 2.43 0.99 -4.94
CA VAL A 115 3.01 2.09 -5.72
C VAL A 115 3.41 1.58 -7.09
N LEU A 116 2.74 2.08 -8.13
CA LEU A 116 3.16 1.90 -9.52
C LEU A 116 4.22 2.94 -9.87
N ILE A 117 5.31 2.48 -10.46
CA ILE A 117 6.40 3.32 -10.94
C ILE A 117 6.53 3.21 -12.45
N THR A 118 7.04 4.27 -13.09
CA THR A 118 7.28 4.28 -14.53
C THR A 118 8.70 4.74 -14.85
N ASN A 119 9.19 4.34 -16.03
CA ASN A 119 10.51 4.74 -16.54
C ASN A 119 10.50 6.11 -17.28
N GLY A 120 9.37 6.86 -17.20
CA GLY A 120 9.21 8.14 -17.89
C GLY A 120 8.79 8.04 -19.36
N GLN A 121 8.66 6.84 -19.92
CA GLN A 121 8.18 6.58 -21.28
C GLN A 121 6.76 5.97 -21.30
N ALA A 122 6.20 5.66 -20.12
CA ALA A 122 4.89 5.09 -20.01
C ALA A 122 3.82 6.09 -20.43
N THR A 123 2.88 5.62 -21.23
CA THR A 123 1.63 6.32 -21.51
C THR A 123 0.62 6.08 -20.39
N GLN A 124 -0.45 6.87 -20.37
CA GLN A 124 -1.59 6.61 -19.46
C GLN A 124 -2.18 5.22 -19.71
N GLU A 125 -2.26 4.80 -20.98
CA GLU A 125 -2.77 3.48 -21.37
C GLU A 125 -1.89 2.36 -20.81
N ASP A 126 -0.57 2.48 -20.85
CA ASP A 126 0.36 1.51 -20.25
C ASP A 126 0.08 1.33 -18.76
N VAL A 127 -0.12 2.43 -18.04
CA VAL A 127 -0.41 2.41 -16.59
C VAL A 127 -1.77 1.78 -16.30
N LEU A 128 -2.80 2.13 -17.09
CA LEU A 128 -4.14 1.59 -16.89
C LEU A 128 -4.23 0.10 -17.25
N ASN A 129 -3.55 -0.35 -18.31
CA ASN A 129 -3.48 -1.77 -18.67
C ASN A 129 -2.78 -2.58 -17.58
N TYR A 130 -1.68 -2.07 -17.02
CA TYR A 130 -0.99 -2.71 -15.91
C TYR A 130 -1.86 -2.77 -14.65
N ALA A 131 -2.58 -1.69 -14.36
CA ALA A 131 -3.51 -1.64 -13.23
C ALA A 131 -4.69 -2.60 -13.40
N SER A 132 -5.25 -2.71 -14.63
CA SER A 132 -6.32 -3.66 -14.95
C SER A 132 -5.88 -5.10 -14.74
N GLU A 133 -4.69 -5.48 -15.19
CA GLU A 133 -4.14 -6.83 -14.95
C GLU A 133 -4.06 -7.14 -13.45
N ILE A 134 -3.60 -6.19 -12.63
CA ILE A 134 -3.56 -6.35 -11.18
C ILE A 134 -4.97 -6.53 -10.61
N GLN A 135 -5.94 -5.72 -11.05
CA GLN A 135 -7.34 -5.80 -10.62
C GLN A 135 -7.95 -7.16 -10.94
N ASP A 136 -7.70 -7.68 -12.15
CA ASP A 136 -8.21 -8.97 -12.62
C ASP A 136 -7.60 -10.12 -11.82
N LEU A 137 -6.28 -10.13 -11.62
CA LEU A 137 -5.58 -11.14 -10.82
C LEU A 137 -6.03 -11.16 -9.36
N VAL A 138 -6.24 -9.98 -8.75
CA VAL A 138 -6.76 -9.90 -7.38
C VAL A 138 -8.21 -10.39 -7.33
N TYR A 139 -9.03 -10.02 -8.30
CA TYR A 139 -10.41 -10.47 -8.36
C TYR A 139 -10.51 -12.00 -8.56
N GLU A 140 -9.76 -12.57 -9.48
CA GLU A 140 -9.70 -14.01 -9.73
C GLU A 140 -9.22 -14.80 -8.49
N THR A 141 -8.25 -14.25 -7.76
CA THR A 141 -7.65 -14.94 -6.62
C THR A 141 -8.50 -14.82 -5.36
N PHE A 142 -9.05 -13.63 -5.07
CA PHE A 142 -9.67 -13.31 -3.78
C PHE A 142 -11.16 -12.94 -3.88
N ASN A 143 -11.72 -12.81 -5.09
CA ASN A 143 -13.06 -12.25 -5.35
C ASN A 143 -13.21 -10.80 -4.82
N ILE A 144 -12.11 -10.03 -4.80
CA ILE A 144 -12.07 -8.65 -4.31
C ILE A 144 -11.78 -7.70 -5.48
N LYS A 145 -12.62 -6.67 -5.65
CA LYS A 145 -12.41 -5.61 -6.65
C LYS A 145 -11.59 -4.48 -6.06
N LEU A 146 -10.44 -4.18 -6.67
CA LEU A 146 -9.64 -3.02 -6.31
C LEU A 146 -10.16 -1.76 -7.04
N ALA A 147 -10.27 -0.65 -6.31
CA ALA A 147 -10.58 0.65 -6.89
C ALA A 147 -9.30 1.50 -7.00
N ILE A 148 -9.14 2.17 -8.14
CA ILE A 148 -8.05 3.12 -8.38
C ILE A 148 -8.26 4.35 -7.48
N GLU A 149 -7.18 4.84 -6.84
CA GLU A 149 -7.21 5.99 -5.93
C GLU A 149 -6.94 7.32 -6.65
N PRO A 150 -5.95 7.44 -7.57
CA PRO A 150 -5.73 8.65 -8.34
C PRO A 150 -6.91 9.01 -9.26
N ASN A 151 -7.11 10.32 -9.47
CA ASN A 151 -8.06 10.80 -10.47
C ASN A 151 -7.44 10.63 -11.87
N ILE A 152 -8.19 10.00 -12.76
CA ILE A 152 -7.81 9.84 -14.16
C ILE A 152 -8.40 11.01 -14.95
N ILE A 153 -7.54 11.78 -15.61
CA ILE A 153 -7.94 12.92 -16.45
C ILE A 153 -7.78 12.49 -17.91
N PHE A 154 -8.87 12.55 -18.67
CA PHE A 154 -8.94 12.22 -20.09
C PHE A 154 -8.84 13.48 -20.96
#